data_2a3961de01bcba0bb63996ce9e993a8e
#
_entry.id   2a3961de01bcba0bb63996ce9e993a8e
#
_cell.length_a   1.000
_cell.length_b   1.000
_cell.length_c   1.000
_cell.angle_alpha   90.00
_cell.angle_beta   90.00
_cell.angle_gamma   90.00
#
_symmetry.space_group_name_H-M   'P 1'
#
loop_
_entity.id
_entity.type
_entity.pdbx_description
1 polymer ?
#
loop_
_entity_poly.entity_id
_entity_poly.type
_entity_poly.pdbx_seq_one_letter_code
_entity_poly.pdbx_strand_id
1 'polypeptide(L)'
;MNTTTSEMNPANILLVKAHSMGIGDLLRSSAAWSALKARWPDTRLHLLMLSKQSGYATEAFIRSHHLLASAHFVTVKTGDPGQDRQPSRPRAQVWAEVAQRLKDQPIDLIIDCESGGMRTALLTWWLGRIKRAQRVGIAQFPMRRLCYDLVAPSGPRYAARLGLPLPIDYTERDFVALAALGIARNGTRITLKSAAAGQAWRNDHPLLAGAGQSIVVLNIGCGTEDAIPKRPELPKLVACLVALYAQQPFALHLSGAEFEREVNQAFRGLLSTAMAQHGWQAEVLDWAGQLSLDELTGLLGQADLVVSSDSGPYHMAVALGVPTLCWFNFDTPPSYHPQRGVVALVLPGPDQFVASALGLLTAGCQT
;
A
#
# COMPACT_ATOMS: atom_id res chain seq x y z
N MET A 1 -0.59 -25.19 28.88
CA MET A 1 -0.10 -24.01 29.60
C MET A 1 -0.65 -22.78 28.85
N ASN A 2 -1.65 -22.13 29.44
CA ASN A 2 -2.18 -20.86 28.91
C ASN A 2 -1.26 -19.74 29.40
N THR A 3 -0.20 -19.45 28.68
CA THR A 3 0.52 -18.17 28.86
C THR A 3 -0.46 -17.06 28.48
N THR A 4 -0.83 -16.23 29.42
CA THR A 4 -1.64 -15.06 29.17
C THR A 4 -0.86 -14.14 28.22
N THR A 5 -1.50 -13.61 27.20
CA THR A 5 -0.89 -12.73 26.17
C THR A 5 -0.19 -11.50 26.78
N SER A 6 -0.45 -11.18 28.06
CA SER A 6 0.20 -10.10 28.83
C SER A 6 1.65 -10.37 29.18
N GLU A 7 2.11 -11.63 29.24
CA GLU A 7 3.49 -12.02 29.60
C GLU A 7 4.40 -12.23 28.39
N MET A 8 3.83 -12.17 27.16
CA MET A 8 4.63 -12.35 25.94
C MET A 8 5.51 -11.13 25.67
N ASN A 9 6.79 -11.37 25.46
CA ASN A 9 7.76 -10.35 25.01
C ASN A 9 8.68 -10.97 23.95
N PRO A 10 8.18 -11.23 22.72
CA PRO A 10 8.97 -11.87 21.68
C PRO A 10 10.09 -10.95 21.20
N ALA A 11 11.33 -11.42 21.21
CA ALA A 11 12.48 -10.68 20.67
C ALA A 11 12.45 -10.63 19.13
N ASN A 12 11.93 -11.67 18.47
CA ASN A 12 11.89 -11.77 17.02
C ASN A 12 10.52 -12.28 16.55
N ILE A 13 9.85 -11.50 15.72
CA ILE A 13 8.53 -11.81 15.14
C ILE A 13 8.66 -11.98 13.64
N LEU A 14 8.18 -13.11 13.11
CA LEU A 14 8.06 -13.34 11.68
C LEU A 14 6.62 -13.11 11.23
N LEU A 15 6.42 -12.17 10.32
CA LEU A 15 5.15 -11.91 9.65
C LEU A 15 5.10 -12.69 8.34
N VAL A 16 4.11 -13.55 8.17
CA VAL A 16 3.92 -14.34 6.94
C VAL A 16 2.79 -13.74 6.12
N LYS A 17 3.11 -13.35 4.88
CA LYS A 17 2.16 -12.82 3.91
C LYS A 17 2.27 -13.53 2.58
N ALA A 18 1.20 -13.51 1.81
CA ALA A 18 1.13 -14.06 0.47
C ALA A 18 0.31 -13.15 -0.45
N HIS A 19 0.33 -13.45 -1.74
CA HIS A 19 -0.48 -12.88 -2.80
C HIS A 19 0.10 -11.65 -3.49
N SER A 20 -0.44 -10.45 -3.28
CA SER A 20 -0.10 -9.31 -4.10
C SER A 20 1.26 -8.71 -3.75
N MET A 21 2.03 -8.37 -4.79
CA MET A 21 3.30 -7.65 -4.67
C MET A 21 3.13 -6.14 -4.90
N GLY A 22 1.90 -5.66 -4.99
CA GLY A 22 1.63 -4.23 -5.07
C GLY A 22 2.20 -3.50 -3.85
N ILE A 23 2.88 -2.37 -4.09
CA ILE A 23 3.45 -1.56 -3.01
C ILE A 23 2.39 -1.16 -1.97
N GLY A 24 1.16 -0.88 -2.43
CA GLY A 24 0.03 -0.55 -1.56
C GLY A 24 -0.31 -1.66 -0.56
N ASP A 25 -0.28 -2.93 -0.98
CA ASP A 25 -0.58 -4.06 -0.11
C ASP A 25 0.42 -4.21 1.04
N LEU A 26 1.70 -3.93 0.75
CA LEU A 26 2.75 -4.01 1.76
C LEU A 26 2.81 -2.76 2.64
N LEU A 27 2.59 -1.57 2.07
CA LEU A 27 2.51 -0.33 2.86
C LEU A 27 1.36 -0.35 3.85
N ARG A 28 0.19 -0.87 3.47
CA ARG A 28 -0.95 -1.03 4.40
C ARG A 28 -0.59 -1.86 5.62
N SER A 29 0.27 -2.88 5.44
CA SER A 29 0.74 -3.71 6.55
C SER A 29 1.62 -2.96 7.54
N SER A 30 2.25 -1.83 7.14
CA SER A 30 3.11 -1.05 8.02
C SER A 30 2.38 -0.47 9.24
N ALA A 31 1.07 -0.28 9.16
CA ALA A 31 0.26 0.08 10.32
C ALA A 31 0.29 -1.02 11.39
N ALA A 32 0.17 -2.30 10.99
CA ALA A 32 0.29 -3.43 11.90
C ALA A 32 1.72 -3.59 12.43
N TRP A 33 2.74 -3.31 11.62
CA TRP A 33 4.14 -3.30 12.08
C TRP A 33 4.39 -2.22 13.14
N SER A 34 3.84 -1.03 12.94
CA SER A 34 3.90 0.06 13.92
C SER A 34 3.20 -0.32 15.23
N ALA A 35 2.04 -0.97 15.17
CA ALA A 35 1.32 -1.44 16.35
C ALA A 35 2.09 -2.53 17.11
N LEU A 36 2.76 -3.44 16.41
CA LEU A 36 3.65 -4.43 17.02
C LEU A 36 4.85 -3.78 17.71
N LYS A 37 5.47 -2.79 17.07
CA LYS A 37 6.57 -2.01 17.66
C LYS A 37 6.13 -1.17 18.85
N ALA A 38 4.92 -0.62 18.82
CA ALA A 38 4.35 0.09 19.98
C ALA A 38 4.10 -0.85 21.17
N ARG A 39 3.68 -2.09 20.91
CA ARG A 39 3.45 -3.11 21.95
C ARG A 39 4.75 -3.70 22.50
N TRP A 40 5.75 -3.91 21.62
CA TRP A 40 7.07 -4.47 21.93
C TRP A 40 8.16 -3.67 21.22
N PRO A 41 8.65 -2.58 21.82
CA PRO A 41 9.57 -1.64 21.15
C PRO A 41 10.89 -2.29 20.68
N ASP A 42 11.41 -3.23 21.45
CA ASP A 42 12.71 -3.88 21.18
C ASP A 42 12.59 -5.08 20.23
N THR A 43 11.36 -5.50 19.89
CA THR A 43 11.17 -6.66 19.00
C THR A 43 11.72 -6.40 17.60
N ARG A 44 12.35 -7.39 17.01
CA ARG A 44 12.80 -7.36 15.60
C ARG A 44 11.70 -7.96 14.73
N LEU A 45 11.21 -7.19 13.79
CA LEU A 45 10.19 -7.65 12.85
C LEU A 45 10.84 -8.17 11.59
N HIS A 46 10.49 -9.38 11.20
CA HIS A 46 10.91 -10.04 9.97
C HIS A 46 9.69 -10.28 9.09
N LEU A 47 9.78 -9.98 7.81
CA LEU A 47 8.72 -10.24 6.84
C LEU A 47 9.10 -11.41 5.95
N LEU A 48 8.23 -12.40 5.83
CA LEU A 48 8.26 -13.44 4.81
C LEU A 48 7.10 -13.22 3.85
N MET A 49 7.41 -12.86 2.60
CA MET A 49 6.42 -12.66 1.55
C MET A 49 6.51 -13.78 0.52
N LEU A 50 5.40 -14.52 0.37
CA LEU A 50 5.22 -15.51 -0.70
C LEU A 50 4.67 -14.80 -1.93
N SER A 51 5.52 -14.49 -2.90
CA SER A 51 5.20 -13.70 -4.09
C SER A 51 4.90 -14.59 -5.31
N LYS A 52 4.14 -14.05 -6.26
CA LYS A 52 3.93 -14.71 -7.57
C LYS A 52 5.20 -14.64 -8.44
N GLN A 53 5.94 -13.56 -8.34
CA GLN A 53 7.13 -13.26 -9.14
C GLN A 53 8.22 -12.68 -8.25
N SER A 54 9.43 -12.53 -8.76
CA SER A 54 10.56 -11.86 -8.10
C SER A 54 11.01 -10.64 -8.92
N GLY A 55 11.82 -9.78 -8.31
CA GLY A 55 12.43 -8.63 -8.99
C GLY A 55 11.56 -7.40 -9.09
N TYR A 56 10.45 -7.33 -8.35
CA TYR A 56 9.66 -6.10 -8.26
C TYR A 56 10.44 -4.98 -7.54
N ALA A 57 10.30 -3.74 -8.03
CA ALA A 57 10.83 -2.54 -7.34
C ALA A 57 10.35 -2.47 -5.88
N THR A 58 9.14 -2.94 -5.61
CA THR A 58 8.55 -3.06 -4.26
C THR A 58 9.41 -3.88 -3.32
N GLU A 59 10.12 -4.93 -3.79
CA GLU A 59 10.97 -5.75 -2.93
C GLU A 59 12.12 -4.94 -2.34
N ALA A 60 12.85 -4.20 -3.18
CA ALA A 60 13.96 -3.34 -2.73
C ALA A 60 13.46 -2.26 -1.77
N PHE A 61 12.34 -1.63 -2.12
CA PHE A 61 11.70 -0.59 -1.32
C PHE A 61 11.29 -1.08 0.08
N ILE A 62 10.65 -2.25 0.18
CA ILE A 62 10.22 -2.82 1.47
C ILE A 62 11.37 -3.41 2.27
N ARG A 63 12.42 -3.98 1.62
CA ARG A 63 13.61 -4.49 2.34
C ARG A 63 14.30 -3.43 3.20
N SER A 64 14.22 -2.17 2.81
CA SER A 64 14.79 -1.04 3.52
C SER A 64 13.81 -0.31 4.43
N HIS A 65 12.62 -0.86 4.69
CA HIS A 65 11.63 -0.22 5.57
C HIS A 65 12.13 -0.22 7.02
N HIS A 66 12.13 0.95 7.68
CA HIS A 66 12.73 1.17 8.99
C HIS A 66 12.13 0.33 10.14
N LEU A 67 10.89 -0.16 10.00
CA LEU A 67 10.24 -1.02 11.00
C LEU A 67 10.67 -2.48 10.89
N LEU A 68 11.27 -2.89 9.76
CA LEU A 68 11.65 -4.28 9.51
C LEU A 68 13.14 -4.50 9.75
N ALA A 69 13.47 -5.53 10.51
CA ALA A 69 14.86 -6.01 10.65
C ALA A 69 15.32 -6.79 9.39
N SER A 70 14.39 -7.49 8.73
CA SER A 70 14.62 -8.12 7.43
C SER A 70 13.32 -8.37 6.68
N ALA A 71 13.39 -8.46 5.34
CA ALA A 71 12.30 -8.90 4.50
C ALA A 71 12.78 -9.94 3.47
N HIS A 72 12.10 -11.07 3.43
CA HIS A 72 12.42 -12.23 2.61
C HIS A 72 11.28 -12.45 1.60
N PHE A 73 11.59 -12.40 0.32
CA PHE A 73 10.64 -12.62 -0.77
C PHE A 73 10.93 -13.96 -1.43
N VAL A 74 9.96 -14.86 -1.40
CA VAL A 74 10.07 -16.21 -1.97
C VAL A 74 9.01 -16.41 -3.03
N THR A 75 9.44 -16.69 -4.25
CA THR A 75 8.53 -16.89 -5.39
C THR A 75 7.87 -18.26 -5.32
N VAL A 76 6.54 -18.28 -5.45
CA VAL A 76 5.72 -19.51 -5.41
C VAL A 76 5.24 -19.99 -6.78
N LYS A 77 5.55 -19.25 -7.83
CA LYS A 77 5.21 -19.57 -9.23
C LYS A 77 6.48 -19.77 -10.04
N THR A 78 6.35 -20.49 -11.16
CA THR A 78 7.38 -20.64 -12.20
C THR A 78 6.84 -20.09 -13.52
N GLY A 79 7.71 -19.65 -14.40
CA GLY A 79 7.35 -19.10 -15.71
C GLY A 79 7.58 -17.59 -15.80
N ASP A 80 7.44 -17.07 -17.01
CA ASP A 80 7.67 -15.66 -17.30
C ASP A 80 6.55 -14.77 -16.76
N PRO A 81 6.88 -13.55 -16.33
CA PRO A 81 5.89 -12.53 -16.04
C PRO A 81 4.99 -12.29 -17.28
N GLY A 82 3.68 -12.24 -17.08
CA GLY A 82 2.73 -12.02 -18.19
C GLY A 82 2.04 -13.28 -18.74
N GLN A 83 2.42 -14.48 -18.29
CA GLN A 83 1.65 -15.68 -18.60
C GLN A 83 0.40 -15.78 -17.73
N ASP A 84 -0.78 -15.91 -18.32
CA ASP A 84 -2.07 -15.97 -17.61
C ASP A 84 -2.16 -17.08 -16.56
N ARG A 85 -1.43 -18.19 -16.76
CA ARG A 85 -1.44 -19.34 -15.83
C ARG A 85 -0.03 -19.84 -15.58
N GLN A 86 0.67 -19.18 -14.69
CA GLN A 86 1.97 -19.67 -14.24
C GLN A 86 1.82 -20.92 -13.36
N PRO A 87 2.55 -22.00 -13.62
CA PRO A 87 2.55 -23.19 -12.77
C PRO A 87 3.08 -22.86 -11.36
N SER A 88 2.57 -23.57 -10.37
CA SER A 88 3.07 -23.42 -9.00
C SER A 88 4.35 -24.21 -8.79
N ARG A 89 5.33 -23.64 -8.10
CA ARG A 89 6.51 -24.37 -7.64
C ARG A 89 6.12 -25.49 -6.66
N PRO A 90 6.81 -26.64 -6.68
CA PRO A 90 6.62 -27.68 -5.69
C PRO A 90 6.79 -27.14 -4.27
N ARG A 91 5.86 -27.51 -3.37
CA ARG A 91 5.88 -27.02 -1.97
C ARG A 91 7.20 -27.28 -1.27
N ALA A 92 7.79 -28.46 -1.49
CA ALA A 92 9.07 -28.83 -0.88
C ALA A 92 10.21 -27.85 -1.26
N GLN A 93 10.26 -27.41 -2.52
CA GLN A 93 11.25 -26.43 -2.98
C GLN A 93 11.02 -25.06 -2.33
N VAL A 94 9.77 -24.59 -2.28
CA VAL A 94 9.43 -23.32 -1.63
C VAL A 94 9.81 -23.36 -0.15
N TRP A 95 9.47 -24.44 0.55
CA TRP A 95 9.78 -24.59 1.97
C TRP A 95 11.27 -24.71 2.23
N ALA A 96 12.02 -25.43 1.40
CA ALA A 96 13.48 -25.50 1.49
C ALA A 96 14.12 -24.11 1.31
N GLU A 97 13.65 -23.32 0.34
CA GLU A 97 14.13 -21.95 0.15
C GLU A 97 13.78 -21.07 1.36
N VAL A 98 12.56 -21.15 1.89
CA VAL A 98 12.16 -20.43 3.10
C VAL A 98 13.06 -20.82 4.28
N ALA A 99 13.30 -22.11 4.49
CA ALA A 99 14.20 -22.58 5.55
C ALA A 99 15.61 -22.02 5.40
N GLN A 100 16.15 -22.04 4.19
CA GLN A 100 17.48 -21.50 3.90
C GLN A 100 17.57 -19.99 4.16
N ARG A 101 16.57 -19.22 3.74
CA ARG A 101 16.54 -17.76 3.95
C ARG A 101 16.40 -17.36 5.42
N LEU A 102 15.72 -18.20 6.21
CA LEU A 102 15.50 -17.98 7.64
C LEU A 102 16.46 -18.75 8.53
N LYS A 103 17.48 -19.45 7.96
CA LYS A 103 18.37 -20.37 8.70
C LYS A 103 18.91 -19.74 9.97
N ASP A 104 19.51 -18.58 9.85
CA ASP A 104 20.22 -17.90 10.93
C ASP A 104 19.36 -16.85 11.67
N GLN A 105 18.07 -16.77 11.33
CA GLN A 105 17.15 -15.87 11.99
C GLN A 105 16.51 -16.57 13.21
N PRO A 106 16.75 -16.10 14.44
CA PRO A 106 15.95 -16.53 15.58
C PRO A 106 14.52 -16.03 15.41
N ILE A 107 13.53 -16.88 15.66
CA ILE A 107 12.11 -16.52 15.57
C ILE A 107 11.41 -17.06 16.81
N ASP A 108 10.75 -16.18 17.56
CA ASP A 108 10.01 -16.53 18.79
C ASP A 108 8.50 -16.62 18.53
N LEU A 109 8.01 -15.80 17.61
CA LEU A 109 6.61 -15.68 17.25
C LEU A 109 6.44 -15.60 15.73
N ILE A 110 5.51 -16.40 15.19
CA ILE A 110 5.13 -16.34 13.77
C ILE A 110 3.68 -15.90 13.68
N ILE A 111 3.41 -14.88 12.90
CA ILE A 111 2.06 -14.34 12.65
C ILE A 111 1.70 -14.56 11.19
N ASP A 112 0.74 -15.45 10.94
CA ASP A 112 0.15 -15.64 9.61
C ASP A 112 -0.95 -14.58 9.41
N CYS A 113 -0.63 -13.55 8.63
CA CYS A 113 -1.53 -12.45 8.32
C CYS A 113 -2.58 -12.82 7.25
N GLU A 114 -2.49 -14.03 6.68
CA GLU A 114 -3.40 -14.46 5.63
C GLU A 114 -4.60 -15.22 6.18
N SER A 115 -5.77 -14.99 5.57
CA SER A 115 -7.01 -15.71 5.92
C SER A 115 -7.38 -16.80 4.90
N GLY A 116 -6.86 -16.71 3.68
CA GLY A 116 -7.24 -17.59 2.56
C GLY A 116 -6.43 -18.88 2.46
N GLY A 117 -7.11 -20.01 2.22
CA GLY A 117 -6.47 -21.30 1.93
C GLY A 117 -5.63 -21.88 3.08
N MET A 118 -4.89 -22.95 2.79
CA MET A 118 -4.06 -23.67 3.78
C MET A 118 -2.55 -23.45 3.59
N ARG A 119 -2.13 -22.76 2.51
CA ARG A 119 -0.70 -22.68 2.15
C ARG A 119 0.13 -22.02 3.24
N THR A 120 -0.26 -20.82 3.68
CA THR A 120 0.47 -20.08 4.73
C THR A 120 0.29 -20.72 6.08
N ALA A 121 -0.90 -21.26 6.39
CA ALA A 121 -1.14 -21.96 7.65
C ALA A 121 -0.24 -23.20 7.83
N LEU A 122 -0.12 -24.04 6.81
CA LEU A 122 0.77 -25.19 6.84
C LEU A 122 2.25 -24.79 6.91
N LEU A 123 2.65 -23.74 6.19
CA LEU A 123 3.99 -23.19 6.28
C LEU A 123 4.28 -22.66 7.69
N THR A 124 3.36 -21.91 8.27
CA THR A 124 3.48 -21.38 9.65
C THR A 124 3.56 -22.51 10.67
N TRP A 125 2.73 -23.55 10.51
CA TRP A 125 2.78 -24.73 11.37
C TRP A 125 4.15 -25.42 11.29
N TRP A 126 4.68 -25.64 10.10
CA TRP A 126 5.98 -26.27 9.88
C TRP A 126 7.13 -25.41 10.41
N LEU A 127 7.15 -24.10 10.09
CA LEU A 127 8.16 -23.16 10.60
C LEU A 127 8.14 -23.09 12.13
N GLY A 128 6.95 -23.05 12.74
CA GLY A 128 6.82 -23.03 14.19
C GLY A 128 7.46 -24.25 14.87
N ARG A 129 7.43 -25.43 14.21
CA ARG A 129 8.09 -26.64 14.72
C ARG A 129 9.61 -26.57 14.60
N ILE A 130 10.15 -26.16 13.44
CA ILE A 130 11.59 -26.12 13.23
C ILE A 130 12.27 -24.97 13.99
N LYS A 131 11.57 -23.86 14.19
CA LYS A 131 12.06 -22.69 14.94
C LYS A 131 11.69 -22.73 16.43
N ARG A 132 10.86 -23.67 16.86
CA ARG A 132 10.29 -23.74 18.22
C ARG A 132 9.54 -22.46 18.60
N ALA A 133 8.88 -21.81 17.60
CA ALA A 133 8.22 -20.54 17.74
C ALA A 133 6.71 -20.72 17.99
N GLN A 134 6.11 -19.83 18.75
CA GLN A 134 4.65 -19.72 18.86
C GLN A 134 4.04 -19.27 17.53
N ARG A 135 2.80 -19.68 17.28
CA ARG A 135 2.12 -19.45 16.00
C ARG A 135 0.79 -18.78 16.23
N VAL A 136 0.58 -17.68 15.52
CA VAL A 136 -0.66 -16.91 15.52
C VAL A 136 -1.25 -16.93 14.11
N GLY A 137 -2.55 -17.05 13.99
CA GLY A 137 -3.19 -16.92 12.70
C GLY A 137 -4.71 -16.90 12.75
N ILE A 138 -5.34 -16.66 11.61
CA ILE A 138 -6.77 -16.43 11.47
C ILE A 138 -7.49 -17.77 11.25
N ALA A 139 -8.46 -18.09 12.11
CA ALA A 139 -9.33 -19.26 11.98
C ALA A 139 -10.49 -18.98 11.01
N GLN A 140 -10.19 -18.74 9.73
CA GLN A 140 -11.23 -18.52 8.72
C GLN A 140 -12.13 -19.76 8.55
N PHE A 141 -11.54 -20.96 8.72
CA PHE A 141 -12.25 -22.24 8.74
C PHE A 141 -11.56 -23.24 9.69
N PRO A 142 -12.26 -24.31 10.15
CA PRO A 142 -11.81 -25.15 11.27
C PRO A 142 -10.40 -25.75 11.15
N MET A 143 -10.01 -26.22 9.96
CA MET A 143 -8.69 -26.84 9.74
C MET A 143 -7.51 -25.88 9.97
N ARG A 144 -7.67 -24.59 9.70
CA ARG A 144 -6.61 -23.60 9.97
C ARG A 144 -6.30 -23.49 11.46
N ARG A 145 -7.32 -23.64 12.32
CA ARG A 145 -7.16 -23.56 13.77
C ARG A 145 -6.10 -24.53 14.30
N LEU A 146 -5.96 -25.71 13.67
CA LEU A 146 -5.00 -26.73 14.08
C LEU A 146 -3.54 -26.33 13.82
N CYS A 147 -3.31 -25.30 13.01
CA CYS A 147 -1.97 -24.84 12.66
C CYS A 147 -1.40 -23.80 13.65
N TYR A 148 -2.23 -23.27 14.57
CA TYR A 148 -1.86 -22.15 15.42
C TYR A 148 -2.01 -22.44 16.89
N ASP A 149 -1.17 -21.82 17.71
CA ASP A 149 -1.24 -21.89 19.18
C ASP A 149 -2.21 -20.80 19.69
N LEU A 150 -2.19 -19.62 19.07
CA LEU A 150 -3.13 -18.52 19.30
C LEU A 150 -3.96 -18.25 18.04
N VAL A 151 -5.25 -18.20 18.22
CA VAL A 151 -6.21 -18.19 17.12
C VAL A 151 -7.02 -16.90 17.11
N ALA A 152 -6.86 -16.13 16.04
CA ALA A 152 -7.67 -14.95 15.77
C ALA A 152 -9.05 -15.33 15.19
N PRO A 153 -10.08 -14.51 15.39
CA PRO A 153 -11.39 -14.68 14.77
C PRO A 153 -11.31 -14.60 13.24
N SER A 154 -12.33 -15.07 12.55
CA SER A 154 -12.47 -14.77 11.10
C SER A 154 -12.72 -13.26 10.88
N GLY A 155 -12.38 -12.75 9.70
CA GLY A 155 -12.59 -11.34 9.34
C GLY A 155 -14.01 -10.82 9.65
N PRO A 156 -15.09 -11.50 9.22
CA PRO A 156 -16.44 -11.07 9.55
C PRO A 156 -16.74 -11.03 11.07
N ARG A 157 -16.22 -11.99 11.84
CA ARG A 157 -16.38 -11.99 13.32
C ARG A 157 -15.57 -10.88 13.98
N TYR A 158 -14.39 -10.57 13.45
CA TYR A 158 -13.59 -9.45 13.89
C TYR A 158 -14.33 -8.13 13.64
N ALA A 159 -14.82 -7.92 12.42
CA ALA A 159 -15.59 -6.73 12.05
C ALA A 159 -16.83 -6.55 12.96
N ALA A 160 -17.61 -7.62 13.16
CA ALA A 160 -18.79 -7.57 14.02
C ALA A 160 -18.48 -7.18 15.47
N ARG A 161 -17.34 -7.63 16.02
CA ARG A 161 -16.91 -7.27 17.38
C ARG A 161 -16.55 -5.80 17.54
N LEU A 162 -16.06 -5.17 16.46
CA LEU A 162 -15.59 -3.78 16.46
C LEU A 162 -16.57 -2.81 15.80
N GLY A 163 -17.73 -3.31 15.32
CA GLY A 163 -18.70 -2.48 14.59
C GLY A 163 -18.17 -1.96 13.24
N LEU A 164 -17.24 -2.68 12.62
CA LEU A 164 -16.65 -2.27 11.34
C LEU A 164 -17.53 -2.70 10.17
N PRO A 165 -17.59 -1.92 9.07
CA PRO A 165 -18.30 -2.30 7.85
C PRO A 165 -17.62 -3.49 7.16
N LEU A 166 -18.38 -4.20 6.33
CA LEU A 166 -17.85 -5.21 5.41
C LEU A 166 -17.99 -4.70 3.96
N PRO A 167 -16.99 -4.96 3.11
CA PRO A 167 -15.70 -5.61 3.38
C PRO A 167 -14.80 -4.76 4.29
N ILE A 168 -13.98 -5.43 5.13
CA ILE A 168 -13.03 -4.77 6.01
C ILE A 168 -12.01 -4.01 5.16
N ASP A 169 -11.65 -2.78 5.57
CA ASP A 169 -10.53 -2.02 5.02
C ASP A 169 -9.26 -2.89 4.95
N TYR A 170 -8.51 -2.77 3.88
CA TYR A 170 -7.33 -3.61 3.67
C TYR A 170 -6.21 -3.36 4.69
N THR A 171 -6.12 -2.15 5.27
CA THR A 171 -5.20 -1.86 6.36
C THR A 171 -5.60 -2.62 7.63
N GLU A 172 -6.91 -2.83 7.84
CA GLU A 172 -7.46 -3.53 9.00
C GLU A 172 -7.24 -5.06 8.91
N ARG A 173 -7.00 -5.61 7.71
CA ARG A 173 -6.85 -7.07 7.51
C ARG A 173 -5.75 -7.69 8.36
N ASP A 174 -4.60 -7.03 8.50
CA ASP A 174 -3.49 -7.57 9.29
C ASP A 174 -3.82 -7.55 10.79
N PHE A 175 -4.64 -6.59 11.24
CA PHE A 175 -5.10 -6.53 12.63
C PHE A 175 -6.05 -7.66 13.00
N VAL A 176 -6.69 -8.30 12.02
CA VAL A 176 -7.47 -9.53 12.29
C VAL A 176 -6.58 -10.60 12.93
N ALA A 177 -5.37 -10.82 12.41
CA ALA A 177 -4.42 -11.76 13.02
C ALA A 177 -3.93 -11.27 14.39
N LEU A 178 -3.63 -9.96 14.50
CA LEU A 178 -3.13 -9.34 15.72
C LEU A 178 -4.16 -9.32 16.85
N ALA A 179 -5.44 -9.46 16.54
CA ALA A 179 -6.50 -9.54 17.56
C ALA A 179 -6.33 -10.72 18.53
N ALA A 180 -5.67 -11.82 18.10
CA ALA A 180 -5.31 -12.93 18.97
C ALA A 180 -4.27 -12.55 20.05
N LEU A 181 -3.54 -11.46 19.82
CA LEU A 181 -2.54 -10.89 20.73
C LEU A 181 -3.08 -9.71 21.53
N GLY A 182 -4.36 -9.38 21.38
CA GLY A 182 -4.99 -8.22 21.99
C GLY A 182 -4.54 -6.88 21.39
N ILE A 183 -3.96 -6.88 20.18
CA ILE A 183 -3.48 -5.68 19.50
C ILE A 183 -4.54 -5.21 18.51
N ALA A 184 -5.04 -3.98 18.69
CA ALA A 184 -5.97 -3.30 17.81
C ALA A 184 -5.27 -2.15 17.06
N ARG A 185 -5.90 -1.66 15.99
CA ARG A 185 -5.35 -0.57 15.17
C ARG A 185 -5.15 0.74 15.93
N ASN A 186 -6.10 1.12 16.79
CA ASN A 186 -6.02 2.29 17.68
C ASN A 186 -5.47 3.56 17.00
N GLY A 187 -5.95 3.86 15.80
CA GLY A 187 -5.49 5.03 15.05
C GLY A 187 -4.11 4.90 14.40
N THR A 188 -3.47 3.73 14.47
CA THR A 188 -2.17 3.50 13.81
C THR A 188 -2.31 3.71 12.30
N ARG A 189 -1.40 4.51 11.75
CA ARG A 189 -1.37 4.86 10.32
C ARG A 189 -0.36 4.02 9.56
N ILE A 190 -0.53 3.95 8.26
CA ILE A 190 0.51 3.41 7.37
C ILE A 190 1.72 4.34 7.39
N THR A 191 2.90 3.76 7.24
CA THR A 191 4.17 4.50 7.28
C THR A 191 5.03 4.14 6.08
N LEU A 192 5.83 5.10 5.63
CA LEU A 192 6.92 4.89 4.67
C LEU A 192 8.23 4.75 5.42
N LYS A 193 9.19 4.09 4.79
CA LYS A 193 10.59 4.21 5.21
C LYS A 193 11.05 5.66 5.08
N SER A 194 11.99 6.08 5.92
CA SER A 194 12.73 7.32 5.67
C SER A 194 13.56 7.14 4.40
N ALA A 195 13.14 7.76 3.30
CA ALA A 195 13.81 7.64 2.01
C ALA A 195 14.83 8.77 1.85
N ALA A 196 16.08 8.51 2.20
CA ALA A 196 17.17 9.46 1.95
C ALA A 196 17.25 9.85 0.46
N ALA A 197 17.03 8.89 -0.45
CA ALA A 197 16.98 9.16 -1.89
C ALA A 197 15.82 10.07 -2.27
N GLY A 198 14.64 9.93 -1.65
CA GLY A 198 13.50 10.85 -1.86
C GLY A 198 13.79 12.24 -1.34
N GLN A 199 14.48 12.38 -0.20
CA GLN A 199 14.89 13.68 0.31
C GLN A 199 15.97 14.32 -0.58
N ALA A 200 16.96 13.55 -1.04
CA ALA A 200 17.97 14.04 -1.97
C ALA A 200 17.33 14.50 -3.27
N TRP A 201 16.43 13.71 -3.84
CA TRP A 201 15.70 14.07 -5.05
C TRP A 201 14.92 15.37 -4.88
N ARG A 202 14.24 15.56 -3.75
CA ARG A 202 13.51 16.80 -3.43
C ARG A 202 14.44 18.02 -3.39
N ASN A 203 15.63 17.87 -2.82
CA ASN A 203 16.59 18.95 -2.73
C ASN A 203 17.14 19.35 -4.12
N ASP A 204 17.33 18.34 -5.00
CA ASP A 204 17.86 18.55 -6.35
C ASP A 204 16.78 19.00 -7.34
N HIS A 205 15.51 18.69 -7.04
CA HIS A 205 14.35 18.99 -7.90
C HIS A 205 13.25 19.70 -7.10
N PRO A 206 13.49 20.94 -6.62
CA PRO A 206 12.44 21.70 -5.95
C PRO A 206 11.33 22.00 -6.96
N LEU A 207 10.11 21.57 -6.65
CA LEU A 207 8.96 21.89 -7.49
C LEU A 207 8.56 23.33 -7.24
N LEU A 208 8.48 24.09 -8.31
CA LEU A 208 8.09 25.49 -8.28
C LEU A 208 6.70 25.64 -8.88
N ALA A 209 5.84 26.33 -8.18
CA ALA A 209 4.57 26.79 -8.72
C ALA A 209 4.63 28.31 -8.91
N GLY A 210 3.91 28.81 -9.90
CA GLY A 210 3.73 30.26 -10.08
C GLY A 210 3.04 30.90 -8.86
N ALA A 211 3.13 32.21 -8.73
CA ALA A 211 2.48 32.92 -7.64
C ALA A 211 0.97 32.59 -7.56
N GLY A 212 0.51 32.08 -6.42
CA GLY A 212 -0.88 31.67 -6.21
C GLY A 212 -1.28 30.33 -6.82
N GLN A 213 -0.33 29.58 -7.38
CA GLN A 213 -0.58 28.22 -7.88
C GLN A 213 -0.26 27.16 -6.82
N SER A 214 -1.00 26.07 -6.84
CA SER A 214 -0.71 24.87 -6.07
C SER A 214 0.07 23.85 -6.89
N ILE A 215 0.78 22.94 -6.22
CA ILE A 215 1.44 21.80 -6.85
C ILE A 215 0.50 20.58 -6.76
N VAL A 216 0.04 20.11 -7.90
CA VAL A 216 -0.79 18.90 -7.99
C VAL A 216 0.02 17.78 -8.62
N VAL A 217 0.12 16.64 -7.91
CA VAL A 217 0.70 15.42 -8.47
C VAL A 217 -0.43 14.47 -8.84
N LEU A 218 -0.45 14.04 -10.10
CA LEU A 218 -1.46 13.14 -10.65
C LEU A 218 -0.86 11.78 -11.02
N ASN A 219 -1.46 10.71 -10.53
CA ASN A 219 -1.19 9.34 -10.96
C ASN A 219 -2.45 8.74 -11.60
N ILE A 220 -2.43 8.55 -12.91
CA ILE A 220 -3.53 7.98 -13.69
C ILE A 220 -3.46 6.46 -13.69
N GLY A 221 -2.26 5.93 -13.70
CA GLY A 221 -1.97 4.52 -13.87
C GLY A 221 -2.25 3.66 -12.64
N CYS A 222 -2.12 2.36 -12.79
CA CYS A 222 -2.38 1.38 -11.72
C CYS A 222 -1.30 0.30 -11.60
N GLY A 223 -0.14 0.47 -12.23
CA GLY A 223 1.03 -0.38 -12.05
C GLY A 223 0.99 -1.76 -12.72
N THR A 224 -0.15 -2.26 -13.18
CA THR A 224 -0.30 -3.55 -13.88
C THR A 224 -1.44 -3.50 -14.90
N GLU A 225 -1.39 -4.36 -15.91
CA GLU A 225 -2.47 -4.47 -16.92
C GLU A 225 -3.81 -4.87 -16.29
N ASP A 226 -3.81 -5.79 -15.35
CA ASP A 226 -5.02 -6.22 -14.62
C ASP A 226 -5.73 -5.06 -13.89
N ALA A 227 -5.02 -3.97 -13.65
CA ALA A 227 -5.53 -2.80 -12.95
C ALA A 227 -6.00 -1.66 -13.88
N ILE A 228 -5.91 -1.83 -15.21
CA ILE A 228 -6.43 -0.86 -16.18
C ILE A 228 -7.88 -0.42 -15.88
N PRO A 229 -8.82 -1.31 -15.49
CA PRO A 229 -10.17 -0.91 -15.12
C PRO A 229 -10.28 0.08 -13.95
N LYS A 230 -9.21 0.25 -13.17
CA LYS A 230 -9.16 1.24 -12.07
C LYS A 230 -8.82 2.65 -12.53
N ARG A 231 -8.32 2.81 -13.76
CA ARG A 231 -7.96 4.12 -14.31
C ARG A 231 -9.21 4.95 -14.56
N PRO A 232 -9.21 6.25 -14.18
CA PRO A 232 -10.29 7.15 -14.58
C PRO A 232 -10.39 7.26 -16.09
N GLU A 233 -11.59 7.47 -16.61
CA GLU A 233 -11.78 7.83 -18.00
C GLU A 233 -11.14 9.21 -18.26
N LEU A 234 -10.21 9.29 -19.23
CA LEU A 234 -9.43 10.50 -19.46
C LEU A 234 -10.27 11.76 -19.72
N PRO A 235 -11.36 11.73 -20.56
CA PRO A 235 -12.18 12.91 -20.76
C PRO A 235 -12.85 13.41 -19.47
N LYS A 236 -13.30 12.50 -18.59
CA LYS A 236 -13.89 12.88 -17.31
C LYS A 236 -12.86 13.50 -16.37
N LEU A 237 -11.68 12.88 -16.29
CA LEU A 237 -10.57 13.39 -15.48
C LEU A 237 -10.14 14.79 -15.96
N VAL A 238 -10.02 15.00 -17.28
CA VAL A 238 -9.72 16.31 -17.88
C VAL A 238 -10.78 17.34 -17.50
N ALA A 239 -12.07 17.01 -17.63
CA ALA A 239 -13.16 17.91 -17.26
C ALA A 239 -13.08 18.33 -15.77
N CYS A 240 -12.77 17.37 -14.88
CA CYS A 240 -12.58 17.64 -13.45
C CYS A 240 -11.40 18.59 -13.19
N LEU A 241 -10.25 18.36 -13.86
CA LEU A 241 -9.06 19.19 -13.66
C LEU A 241 -9.18 20.58 -14.28
N VAL A 242 -9.86 20.72 -15.43
CA VAL A 242 -10.18 22.03 -16.01
C VAL A 242 -11.09 22.81 -15.07
N ALA A 243 -12.12 22.19 -14.52
CA ALA A 243 -13.01 22.84 -13.56
C ALA A 243 -12.29 23.23 -12.26
N LEU A 244 -11.33 22.43 -11.78
CA LEU A 244 -10.49 22.78 -10.65
C LEU A 244 -9.56 23.96 -10.98
N TYR A 245 -8.89 23.95 -12.13
CA TYR A 245 -7.98 25.01 -12.57
C TYR A 245 -8.66 26.36 -12.65
N ALA A 246 -9.92 26.40 -13.06
CA ALA A 246 -10.73 27.62 -13.12
C ALA A 246 -10.89 28.31 -11.75
N GLN A 247 -10.83 27.56 -10.67
CA GLN A 247 -10.99 28.07 -9.31
C GLN A 247 -9.65 28.20 -8.56
N GLN A 248 -8.75 27.25 -8.78
CA GLN A 248 -7.42 27.20 -8.18
C GLN A 248 -6.40 26.80 -9.25
N PRO A 249 -5.66 27.75 -9.85
CA PRO A 249 -4.59 27.43 -10.77
C PRO A 249 -3.51 26.55 -10.11
N PHE A 250 -2.94 25.62 -10.88
CA PHE A 250 -1.92 24.69 -10.38
C PHE A 250 -0.88 24.33 -11.44
N ALA A 251 0.32 23.98 -10.98
CA ALA A 251 1.31 23.24 -11.74
C ALA A 251 1.03 21.75 -11.61
N LEU A 252 1.02 21.01 -12.73
CA LEU A 252 0.66 19.60 -12.77
C LEU A 252 1.87 18.70 -13.03
N HIS A 253 2.12 17.76 -12.12
CA HIS A 253 3.17 16.78 -12.25
C HIS A 253 2.54 15.40 -12.41
N LEU A 254 2.79 14.73 -13.54
CA LEU A 254 2.32 13.37 -13.78
C LEU A 254 3.35 12.37 -13.25
N SER A 255 2.91 11.36 -12.52
CA SER A 255 3.71 10.21 -12.13
C SER A 255 3.27 8.96 -12.87
N GLY A 256 4.11 7.92 -12.88
CA GLY A 256 3.78 6.64 -13.49
C GLY A 256 5.00 5.76 -13.71
N ALA A 257 4.79 4.50 -13.97
CA ALA A 257 5.81 3.58 -14.48
C ALA A 257 6.06 3.83 -15.98
N GLU A 258 7.12 3.24 -16.52
CA GLU A 258 7.50 3.39 -17.94
C GLU A 258 6.35 3.07 -18.90
N PHE A 259 5.63 1.97 -18.67
CA PHE A 259 4.51 1.55 -19.52
C PHE A 259 3.26 2.45 -19.38
N GLU A 260 3.27 3.44 -18.48
CA GLU A 260 2.19 4.41 -18.30
C GLU A 260 2.43 5.71 -19.06
N ARG A 261 3.55 5.85 -19.77
CA ARG A 261 3.84 7.05 -20.59
C ARG A 261 2.79 7.32 -21.66
N GLU A 262 2.28 6.26 -22.30
CA GLU A 262 1.26 6.43 -23.35
C GLU A 262 -0.04 7.03 -22.81
N VAL A 263 -0.52 6.56 -21.64
CA VAL A 263 -1.73 7.11 -21.04
C VAL A 263 -1.52 8.54 -20.56
N ASN A 264 -0.34 8.85 -20.02
CA ASN A 264 0.02 10.22 -19.64
C ASN A 264 0.08 11.14 -20.86
N GLN A 265 0.67 10.70 -21.96
CA GLN A 265 0.72 11.48 -23.22
C GLN A 265 -0.68 11.73 -23.79
N ALA A 266 -1.55 10.71 -23.83
CA ALA A 266 -2.93 10.86 -24.27
C ALA A 266 -3.70 11.87 -23.36
N PHE A 267 -3.53 11.77 -22.06
CA PHE A 267 -4.10 12.69 -21.09
C PHE A 267 -3.62 14.15 -21.34
N ARG A 268 -2.31 14.35 -21.51
CA ARG A 268 -1.73 15.68 -21.79
C ARG A 268 -2.30 16.32 -23.04
N GLY A 269 -2.49 15.53 -24.10
CA GLY A 269 -3.10 16.01 -25.37
C GLY A 269 -4.53 16.49 -25.14
N LEU A 270 -5.35 15.72 -24.43
CA LEU A 270 -6.73 16.11 -24.10
C LEU A 270 -6.77 17.33 -23.18
N LEU A 271 -5.93 17.37 -22.16
CA LEU A 271 -5.87 18.50 -21.23
C LEU A 271 -5.45 19.77 -21.94
N SER A 272 -4.38 19.74 -22.75
CA SER A 272 -3.91 20.90 -23.52
C SER A 272 -5.00 21.47 -24.44
N THR A 273 -5.74 20.59 -25.15
CA THR A 273 -6.86 21.00 -25.99
C THR A 273 -7.96 21.69 -25.19
N ALA A 274 -8.35 21.10 -24.06
CA ALA A 274 -9.41 21.63 -23.22
C ALA A 274 -9.00 22.97 -22.58
N MET A 275 -7.76 23.11 -22.11
CA MET A 275 -7.24 24.34 -21.52
C MET A 275 -7.15 25.48 -22.55
N ALA A 276 -6.72 25.18 -23.80
CA ALA A 276 -6.63 26.16 -24.88
C ALA A 276 -7.99 26.76 -25.24
N GLN A 277 -9.10 26.00 -25.10
CA GLN A 277 -10.46 26.52 -25.32
C GLN A 277 -10.82 27.68 -24.36
N HIS A 278 -10.16 27.73 -23.17
CA HIS A 278 -10.34 28.80 -22.19
C HIS A 278 -9.23 29.87 -22.24
N GLY A 279 -8.28 29.74 -23.17
CA GLY A 279 -7.10 30.61 -23.22
C GLY A 279 -6.12 30.36 -22.05
N TRP A 280 -6.15 29.23 -21.43
CA TRP A 280 -5.30 28.87 -20.28
C TRP A 280 -4.11 28.04 -20.72
N GLN A 281 -3.04 28.13 -19.94
CA GLN A 281 -1.86 27.28 -20.06
C GLN A 281 -1.54 26.71 -18.68
N ALA A 282 -1.51 25.39 -18.58
CA ALA A 282 -1.03 24.72 -17.39
C ALA A 282 0.39 24.18 -17.66
N GLU A 283 1.27 24.40 -16.71
CA GLU A 283 2.55 23.70 -16.70
C GLU A 283 2.32 22.23 -16.38
N VAL A 284 2.74 21.33 -17.28
CA VAL A 284 2.57 19.87 -17.12
C VAL A 284 3.91 19.19 -17.33
N LEU A 285 4.45 18.64 -16.25
CA LEU A 285 5.68 17.84 -16.26
C LEU A 285 5.34 16.36 -16.10
N ASP A 286 5.98 15.49 -16.88
CA ASP A 286 5.74 14.05 -16.88
C ASP A 286 6.99 13.31 -16.41
N TRP A 287 6.87 12.65 -15.26
CA TRP A 287 7.92 11.86 -14.61
C TRP A 287 7.76 10.37 -14.83
N ALA A 288 6.84 9.92 -15.67
CA ALA A 288 6.59 8.49 -15.89
C ALA A 288 7.86 7.76 -16.35
N GLY A 289 8.22 6.68 -15.67
CA GLY A 289 9.41 5.88 -15.93
C GLY A 289 10.75 6.56 -15.62
N GLN A 290 10.75 7.73 -14.98
CA GLN A 290 11.97 8.46 -14.65
C GLN A 290 12.37 8.36 -13.17
N LEU A 291 11.44 7.93 -12.32
CA LEU A 291 11.65 7.92 -10.88
C LEU A 291 11.69 6.47 -10.33
N SER A 292 12.62 6.22 -9.45
CA SER A 292 12.54 5.10 -8.53
C SER A 292 11.41 5.29 -7.52
N LEU A 293 11.01 4.25 -6.80
CA LEU A 293 10.01 4.39 -5.73
C LEU A 293 10.46 5.31 -4.60
N ASP A 294 11.77 5.39 -4.34
CA ASP A 294 12.32 6.30 -3.34
C ASP A 294 12.22 7.76 -3.81
N GLU A 295 12.58 8.04 -5.06
CA GLU A 295 12.47 9.38 -5.64
C GLU A 295 11.00 9.82 -5.79
N LEU A 296 10.09 8.88 -6.11
CA LEU A 296 8.66 9.15 -6.11
C LEU A 296 8.17 9.64 -4.74
N THR A 297 8.76 9.20 -3.62
CA THR A 297 8.43 9.79 -2.30
C THR A 297 8.81 11.26 -2.24
N GLY A 298 9.88 11.66 -2.91
CA GLY A 298 10.32 13.05 -3.02
C GLY A 298 9.35 13.91 -3.83
N LEU A 299 8.88 13.38 -4.96
CA LEU A 299 7.85 14.04 -5.79
C LEU A 299 6.55 14.23 -5.00
N LEU A 300 6.00 13.13 -4.48
CA LEU A 300 4.73 13.16 -3.73
C LEU A 300 4.79 14.06 -2.50
N GLY A 301 5.92 14.06 -1.79
CA GLY A 301 6.10 14.86 -0.58
C GLY A 301 6.21 16.38 -0.79
N GLN A 302 6.24 16.84 -2.02
CA GLN A 302 6.21 18.27 -2.37
C GLN A 302 4.84 18.75 -2.87
N ALA A 303 3.89 17.83 -3.04
CA ALA A 303 2.57 18.16 -3.54
C ALA A 303 1.68 18.82 -2.47
N ASP A 304 0.93 19.83 -2.86
CA ASP A 304 -0.18 20.37 -2.07
C ASP A 304 -1.40 19.45 -2.15
N LEU A 305 -1.53 18.74 -3.29
CA LEU A 305 -2.59 17.76 -3.52
C LEU A 305 -2.06 16.60 -4.38
N VAL A 306 -2.30 15.37 -3.95
CA VAL A 306 -2.14 14.19 -4.79
C VAL A 306 -3.50 13.71 -5.27
N VAL A 307 -3.66 13.57 -6.57
CA VAL A 307 -4.82 12.91 -7.20
C VAL A 307 -4.36 11.59 -7.77
N SER A 308 -4.98 10.49 -7.39
CA SER A 308 -4.53 9.17 -7.82
C SER A 308 -5.69 8.21 -8.01
N SER A 309 -5.56 7.28 -8.95
CA SER A 309 -6.34 6.05 -8.95
C SER A 309 -5.98 5.16 -7.74
N ASP A 310 -6.73 4.08 -7.49
CA ASP A 310 -6.41 3.08 -6.45
C ASP A 310 -5.13 2.30 -6.82
N SER A 311 -3.98 2.88 -6.49
CA SER A 311 -2.65 2.42 -6.90
C SER A 311 -1.59 2.65 -5.83
N GLY A 312 -0.35 2.21 -6.10
CA GLY A 312 0.80 2.40 -5.20
C GLY A 312 1.02 3.84 -4.76
N PRO A 313 1.10 4.82 -5.68
CA PRO A 313 1.28 6.23 -5.35
C PRO A 313 0.22 6.80 -4.40
N TYR A 314 -1.05 6.36 -4.50
CA TYR A 314 -2.09 6.71 -3.53
C TYR A 314 -1.69 6.34 -2.10
N HIS A 315 -1.28 5.08 -1.88
CA HIS A 315 -0.88 4.62 -0.54
C HIS A 315 0.40 5.31 -0.05
N MET A 316 1.32 5.65 -0.97
CA MET A 316 2.53 6.40 -0.62
C MET A 316 2.19 7.83 -0.18
N ALA A 317 1.33 8.54 -0.89
CA ALA A 317 0.88 9.88 -0.54
C ALA A 317 0.17 9.90 0.82
N VAL A 318 -0.72 8.93 1.06
CA VAL A 318 -1.39 8.75 2.36
C VAL A 318 -0.38 8.52 3.49
N ALA A 319 0.65 7.71 3.27
CA ALA A 319 1.69 7.44 4.27
C ALA A 319 2.59 8.65 4.54
N LEU A 320 2.77 9.51 3.55
CA LEU A 320 3.48 10.81 3.70
C LEU A 320 2.63 11.88 4.42
N GLY A 321 1.32 11.64 4.55
CA GLY A 321 0.40 12.62 5.13
C GLY A 321 0.03 13.77 4.17
N VAL A 322 0.31 13.61 2.88
CA VAL A 322 -0.04 14.61 1.85
C VAL A 322 -1.55 14.58 1.60
N PRO A 323 -2.20 15.74 1.44
CA PRO A 323 -3.59 15.81 1.03
C PRO A 323 -3.83 14.96 -0.22
N THR A 324 -4.76 14.01 -0.14
CA THR A 324 -4.89 12.97 -1.18
C THR A 324 -6.35 12.76 -1.57
N LEU A 325 -6.63 12.89 -2.87
CA LEU A 325 -7.90 12.55 -3.49
C LEU A 325 -7.73 11.27 -4.30
N CYS A 326 -8.44 10.22 -3.91
CA CYS A 326 -8.42 8.95 -4.63
C CYS A 326 -9.67 8.77 -5.48
N TRP A 327 -9.46 8.50 -6.78
CA TRP A 327 -10.52 8.18 -7.73
C TRP A 327 -10.75 6.68 -7.79
N PHE A 328 -11.96 6.24 -7.48
CA PHE A 328 -12.40 4.87 -7.60
C PHE A 328 -13.43 4.72 -8.72
N ASN A 329 -13.32 3.64 -9.49
CA ASN A 329 -14.32 3.24 -10.48
C ASN A 329 -15.34 2.22 -9.94
N PHE A 330 -15.32 1.93 -8.63
CA PHE A 330 -16.15 0.92 -7.98
C PHE A 330 -16.89 1.52 -6.78
N ASP A 331 -18.10 1.08 -6.52
CA ASP A 331 -18.97 1.60 -5.46
C ASP A 331 -18.43 1.36 -4.03
N THR A 332 -17.54 0.40 -3.86
CA THR A 332 -16.96 0.09 -2.55
C THR A 332 -15.43 0.16 -2.62
N PRO A 333 -14.81 1.22 -2.10
CA PRO A 333 -13.35 1.36 -2.09
C PRO A 333 -12.72 0.68 -0.85
N PRO A 334 -12.46 -0.65 -0.85
CA PRO A 334 -11.91 -1.35 0.33
C PRO A 334 -10.44 -1.00 0.60
N SER A 335 -9.75 -0.33 -0.33
CA SER A 335 -8.40 0.19 -0.13
C SER A 335 -8.36 1.60 0.46
N TYR A 336 -9.50 2.23 0.65
CA TYR A 336 -9.61 3.57 1.20
C TYR A 336 -9.05 3.64 2.63
N HIS A 337 -8.35 4.73 2.90
CA HIS A 337 -7.83 5.05 4.23
C HIS A 337 -8.69 6.15 4.86
N PRO A 338 -9.62 5.82 5.76
CA PRO A 338 -10.49 6.81 6.41
C PRO A 338 -9.68 7.62 7.43
N GLN A 339 -8.98 8.63 6.97
CA GLN A 339 -8.19 9.53 7.81
C GLN A 339 -8.26 10.97 7.32
N ARG A 340 -7.94 11.92 8.20
CA ARG A 340 -7.88 13.35 7.85
C ARG A 340 -6.91 13.57 6.68
N GLY A 341 -7.29 14.41 5.72
CA GLY A 341 -6.48 14.71 4.54
C GLY A 341 -6.61 13.68 3.40
N VAL A 342 -7.52 12.70 3.53
CA VAL A 342 -7.77 11.72 2.47
C VAL A 342 -9.25 11.71 2.10
N VAL A 343 -9.55 11.86 0.81
CA VAL A 343 -10.90 11.77 0.25
C VAL A 343 -10.94 10.71 -0.84
N ALA A 344 -11.88 9.78 -0.73
CA ALA A 344 -12.19 8.80 -1.76
C ALA A 344 -13.43 9.25 -2.53
N LEU A 345 -13.35 9.32 -3.85
CA LEU A 345 -14.46 9.62 -4.72
C LEU A 345 -14.73 8.44 -5.66
N VAL A 346 -15.99 8.10 -5.81
CA VAL A 346 -16.43 7.05 -6.73
C VAL A 346 -17.06 7.71 -7.95
N LEU A 347 -16.44 7.52 -9.11
CA LEU A 347 -16.90 8.09 -10.40
C LEU A 347 -17.35 9.56 -10.30
N PRO A 348 -16.52 10.47 -9.72
CA PRO A 348 -16.95 11.83 -9.45
C PRO A 348 -17.26 12.62 -10.72
N GLY A 349 -18.25 13.50 -10.63
CA GLY A 349 -18.41 14.62 -11.56
C GLY A 349 -17.52 15.81 -11.20
N PRO A 350 -17.40 16.83 -12.10
CA PRO A 350 -16.52 17.99 -11.86
C PRO A 350 -16.83 18.73 -10.55
N ASP A 351 -18.10 18.97 -10.22
CA ASP A 351 -18.48 19.73 -9.01
C ASP A 351 -18.03 19.02 -7.73
N GLN A 352 -18.26 17.70 -7.63
CA GLN A 352 -17.86 16.89 -6.48
C GLN A 352 -16.33 16.85 -6.36
N PHE A 353 -15.64 16.67 -7.50
CA PHE A 353 -14.19 16.63 -7.56
C PHE A 353 -13.58 17.96 -7.07
N VAL A 354 -14.07 19.08 -7.61
CA VAL A 354 -13.59 20.43 -7.28
C VAL A 354 -13.82 20.74 -5.81
N ALA A 355 -15.03 20.52 -5.29
CA ALA A 355 -15.35 20.78 -3.90
C ALA A 355 -14.42 19.97 -2.95
N SER A 356 -14.16 18.70 -3.27
CA SER A 356 -13.27 17.85 -2.49
C SER A 356 -11.80 18.29 -2.58
N ALA A 357 -11.32 18.63 -3.77
CA ALA A 357 -9.95 19.09 -4.00
C ALA A 357 -9.66 20.42 -3.27
N LEU A 358 -10.56 21.39 -3.40
CA LEU A 358 -10.43 22.68 -2.69
C LEU A 358 -10.48 22.51 -1.18
N GLY A 359 -11.36 21.63 -0.67
CA GLY A 359 -11.41 21.31 0.75
C GLY A 359 -10.10 20.72 1.29
N LEU A 360 -9.42 19.90 0.48
CA LEU A 360 -8.11 19.33 0.82
C LEU A 360 -6.99 20.38 0.77
N LEU A 361 -6.95 21.22 -0.28
CA LEU A 361 -5.97 22.29 -0.45
C LEU A 361 -6.06 23.32 0.70
N THR A 362 -7.27 23.73 1.09
CA THR A 362 -7.46 24.69 2.19
C THR A 362 -7.12 24.11 3.56
N ALA A 363 -7.38 22.83 3.79
CA ALA A 363 -7.06 22.14 5.05
C ALA A 363 -5.54 21.95 5.22
N GLY A 364 -4.79 21.77 4.12
CA GLY A 364 -3.32 21.64 4.12
C GLY A 364 -2.59 22.93 4.49
N CYS A 365 -3.19 24.09 4.20
CA CYS A 365 -2.59 25.41 4.57
C CYS A 365 -2.68 25.74 6.07
N GLN A 366 -3.36 24.92 6.89
CA GLN A 366 -3.57 25.18 8.33
C GLN A 366 -2.70 24.33 9.26
N THR A 367 -1.77 23.56 8.73
CA THR A 367 -0.81 22.72 9.49
C THR A 367 0.62 23.21 9.30
#